data_49a817be1538732659ae3c4ac67d3a27
#
_entry.id   49a817be1538732659ae3c4ac67d3a27
#
_cell.length_a   1.000
_cell.length_b   1.000
_cell.length_c   1.000
_cell.angle_alpha   90.00
_cell.angle_beta   90.00
_cell.angle_gamma   90.00
#
_symmetry.space_group_name_H-M   'P 1'
#
loop_
_entity.id
_entity.type
_entity.pdbx_description
1 polymer ?
#
loop_
_entity_poly.entity_id
_entity_poly.type
_entity_poly.pdbx_seq_one_letter_code
_entity_poly.pdbx_strand_id
1 'polypeptide(L)'
;RIGEGTMTKSIKRSFYYYDLNLMKHQKDNFNKATLLRVKHQKEEYYAIFEYLKKLQESEEKDDGAKLIADMEGGDKLYIIVDELEREKPIKFRLVWCRADAMPFIETNGQLSLITDYLNTDFTLAEVTHCVIFPESGIMGAEFNFNGARATAIRWYLPRVYNKIDYVSCKDRLNGDAIKKLAEGETFSLFKLVVQNSEEMLAELAKKKSVFCIAAGGVPAEVDTYEITLKRRKTKRKRGFDSPIPIDEMEEFIKDNRDFIKSFEVSQGSIMKDCINLLEDKLVTTKEFVRSIKKTIDSQKAYEIIVDYYEGTVKPN
;
A
#
# COMPACT_ATOMS: atom_id res chain seq x y z
N ARG A 1 -42.19 -28.36 -14.48
CA ARG A 1 -41.31 -28.00 -13.31
C ARG A 1 -39.93 -27.68 -13.90
N ILE A 2 -39.69 -26.41 -14.14
CA ILE A 2 -38.38 -25.89 -14.51
C ILE A 2 -37.70 -25.55 -13.22
N GLY A 3 -36.61 -26.26 -12.88
CA GLY A 3 -35.81 -25.98 -11.70
C GLY A 3 -35.15 -24.60 -11.83
N GLU A 4 -35.59 -23.66 -11.01
CA GLU A 4 -34.91 -22.40 -10.82
C GLU A 4 -33.54 -22.66 -10.18
N GLY A 5 -32.53 -22.84 -11.01
CA GLY A 5 -31.15 -22.72 -10.58
C GLY A 5 -30.90 -21.27 -10.22
N THR A 6 -30.97 -20.92 -8.95
CA THR A 6 -30.55 -19.62 -8.43
C THR A 6 -29.07 -19.47 -8.76
N MET A 7 -28.76 -18.71 -9.85
CA MET A 7 -27.39 -18.27 -10.13
C MET A 7 -26.94 -17.41 -8.96
N THR A 8 -26.16 -17.97 -8.05
CA THR A 8 -25.48 -17.23 -7.01
C THR A 8 -24.44 -16.33 -7.68
N LYS A 9 -24.76 -15.03 -7.78
CA LYS A 9 -23.82 -14.05 -8.34
C LYS A 9 -22.61 -13.94 -7.40
N SER A 10 -21.42 -14.20 -7.92
CA SER A 10 -20.16 -13.99 -7.20
C SER A 10 -19.64 -12.57 -7.39
N ILE A 11 -18.90 -12.07 -6.38
CA ILE A 11 -18.15 -10.83 -6.44
C ILE A 11 -16.69 -11.16 -6.31
N LYS A 12 -15.88 -10.72 -7.26
CA LYS A 12 -14.43 -10.87 -7.22
C LYS A 12 -13.81 -9.72 -6.41
N ARG A 13 -12.93 -10.03 -5.46
CA ARG A 13 -12.18 -9.07 -4.66
C ARG A 13 -10.70 -9.38 -4.67
N SER A 14 -9.89 -8.34 -4.74
CA SER A 14 -8.43 -8.42 -4.65
C SER A 14 -7.95 -7.91 -3.29
N PHE A 15 -6.92 -8.54 -2.77
CA PHE A 15 -6.28 -8.20 -1.51
C PHE A 15 -4.81 -7.94 -1.78
N TYR A 16 -4.33 -6.76 -1.41
CA TYR A 16 -2.95 -6.30 -1.60
C TYR A 16 -2.20 -6.32 -0.28
N TYR A 17 -0.89 -6.49 -0.36
CA TYR A 17 -0.03 -6.47 0.80
C TYR A 17 0.91 -5.28 0.76
N TYR A 18 1.17 -4.73 1.94
CA TYR A 18 1.92 -3.49 2.13
C TYR A 18 2.96 -3.68 3.21
N ASP A 19 4.15 -3.13 3.00
CA ASP A 19 5.12 -2.93 4.06
C ASP A 19 4.73 -1.68 4.84
N LEU A 20 4.44 -1.85 6.13
CA LEU A 20 3.99 -0.80 7.02
C LEU A 20 5.09 -0.47 8.03
N ASN A 21 5.48 0.80 8.14
CA ASN A 21 6.46 1.23 9.12
C ASN A 21 5.98 2.48 9.85
N LEU A 22 6.09 2.46 11.17
CA LEU A 22 5.81 3.61 12.04
C LEU A 22 7.10 4.43 12.19
N MET A 23 6.97 5.74 12.04
CA MET A 23 8.10 6.66 12.03
C MET A 23 7.88 7.77 13.02
N LYS A 24 8.98 8.24 13.64
CA LYS A 24 8.99 9.33 14.61
C LYS A 24 10.16 10.26 14.34
N HIS A 25 9.94 11.56 14.49
CA HIS A 25 11.03 12.53 14.44
C HIS A 25 11.91 12.39 15.71
N GLN A 26 13.19 12.24 15.48
CA GLN A 26 14.19 12.29 16.54
C GLN A 26 15.14 13.45 16.24
N LYS A 27 15.37 14.31 17.23
CA LYS A 27 16.37 15.38 17.11
C LYS A 27 17.73 14.81 17.43
N ASP A 28 18.71 15.11 16.59
CA ASP A 28 20.11 14.82 16.86
C ASP A 28 20.72 15.84 17.85
N ASN A 29 22.01 15.65 18.18
CA ASN A 29 22.75 16.53 19.08
C ASN A 29 22.89 17.99 18.55
N PHE A 30 22.57 18.22 17.28
CA PHE A 30 22.58 19.52 16.61
C PHE A 30 21.17 20.10 16.40
N ASN A 31 20.13 19.54 17.07
CA ASN A 31 18.72 19.92 16.90
C ASN A 31 18.13 19.67 15.49
N LYS A 32 18.83 18.95 14.59
CA LYS A 32 18.30 18.55 13.29
C LYS A 32 17.29 17.42 13.50
N ALA A 33 16.06 17.64 13.08
CA ALA A 33 15.02 16.61 13.15
C ALA A 33 15.22 15.60 12.01
N THR A 34 15.37 14.33 12.36
CA THR A 34 15.45 13.21 11.42
C THR A 34 14.30 12.26 11.67
N LEU A 35 13.63 11.82 10.60
CA LEU A 35 12.54 10.88 10.68
C LEU A 35 13.12 9.45 10.77
N LEU A 36 12.95 8.80 11.91
CA LEU A 36 13.49 7.48 12.17
C LEU A 36 12.37 6.46 12.38
N ARG A 37 12.64 5.21 12.00
CA ARG A 37 11.75 4.09 12.28
C ARG A 37 11.67 3.85 13.79
N VAL A 38 10.46 3.66 14.31
CA VAL A 38 10.22 3.30 15.71
C VAL A 38 10.93 1.96 16.03
N LYS A 39 11.66 1.87 17.14
CA LYS A 39 12.48 0.70 17.45
C LYS A 39 11.67 -0.56 17.74
N HIS A 40 10.56 -0.43 18.45
CA HIS A 40 9.70 -1.55 18.86
C HIS A 40 8.36 -1.48 18.10
N GLN A 41 8.42 -1.72 16.79
CA GLN A 41 7.26 -1.61 15.89
C GLN A 41 6.08 -2.48 16.35
N LYS A 42 6.36 -3.73 16.73
CA LYS A 42 5.35 -4.70 17.16
C LYS A 42 4.52 -4.16 18.33
N GLU A 43 5.20 -3.76 19.38
CA GLU A 43 4.57 -3.22 20.59
C GLU A 43 3.80 -1.94 20.30
N GLU A 44 4.33 -1.10 19.41
CA GLU A 44 3.68 0.16 19.05
C GLU A 44 2.41 -0.09 18.22
N TYR A 45 2.36 -1.09 17.34
CA TYR A 45 1.12 -1.48 16.67
C TYR A 45 0.04 -1.86 17.69
N TYR A 46 0.35 -2.70 18.67
CA TYR A 46 -0.62 -3.05 19.71
C TYR A 46 -1.05 -1.83 20.53
N ALA A 47 -0.11 -0.96 20.91
CA ALA A 47 -0.43 0.24 21.68
C ALA A 47 -1.36 1.20 20.92
N ILE A 48 -1.14 1.38 19.61
CA ILE A 48 -2.02 2.18 18.75
C ILE A 48 -3.42 1.58 18.72
N PHE A 49 -3.55 0.30 18.43
CA PHE A 49 -4.85 -0.34 18.28
C PHE A 49 -5.58 -0.55 19.60
N GLU A 50 -4.87 -0.75 20.73
CA GLU A 50 -5.44 -0.68 22.08
C GLU A 50 -6.03 0.70 22.38
N TYR A 51 -5.33 1.77 22.00
CA TYR A 51 -5.83 3.13 22.13
C TYR A 51 -7.09 3.38 21.28
N LEU A 52 -7.07 2.98 19.99
CA LEU A 52 -8.22 3.13 19.10
C LEU A 52 -9.42 2.33 19.59
N LYS A 53 -9.21 1.09 20.06
CA LYS A 53 -10.27 0.24 20.62
C LYS A 53 -10.87 0.86 21.88
N LYS A 54 -10.05 1.45 22.75
CA LYS A 54 -10.53 2.16 23.93
C LYS A 54 -11.41 3.35 23.55
N LEU A 55 -11.03 4.15 22.55
CA LEU A 55 -11.87 5.26 22.05
C LEU A 55 -13.18 4.75 21.43
N GLN A 56 -13.14 3.62 20.73
CA GLN A 56 -14.32 2.99 20.11
C GLN A 56 -15.33 2.48 21.16
N GLU A 57 -14.85 1.94 22.28
CA GLU A 57 -15.65 1.37 23.36
C GLU A 57 -16.08 2.41 24.42
N SER A 58 -15.59 3.65 24.31
CA SER A 58 -15.93 4.72 25.24
C SER A 58 -17.35 5.23 25.01
N GLU A 59 -18.10 5.43 26.08
CA GLU A 59 -19.44 6.04 26.06
C GLU A 59 -19.38 7.58 26.00
N GLU A 60 -18.19 8.17 26.17
CA GLU A 60 -18.00 9.61 26.10
C GLU A 60 -18.05 10.11 24.65
N LYS A 61 -18.93 11.07 24.36
CA LYS A 61 -19.07 11.66 23.01
C LYS A 61 -17.76 12.25 22.45
N ASP A 62 -16.95 12.84 23.33
CA ASP A 62 -15.68 13.44 22.97
C ASP A 62 -14.64 12.41 22.52
N ASP A 63 -14.68 11.19 23.04
CA ASP A 63 -13.79 10.11 22.63
C ASP A 63 -14.15 9.57 21.25
N GLY A 64 -15.44 9.44 20.93
CA GLY A 64 -15.89 9.11 19.58
C GLY A 64 -15.44 10.15 18.55
N ALA A 65 -15.44 11.43 18.91
CA ALA A 65 -14.94 12.51 18.05
C ALA A 65 -13.41 12.39 17.80
N LYS A 66 -12.63 11.98 18.79
CA LYS A 66 -11.17 11.76 18.65
C LYS A 66 -10.82 10.61 17.71
N LEU A 67 -11.73 9.63 17.55
CA LEU A 67 -11.54 8.52 16.62
C LEU A 67 -11.68 8.94 15.15
N ILE A 68 -12.44 10.01 14.90
CA ILE A 68 -12.79 10.47 13.55
C ILE A 68 -11.75 11.47 13.07
N ALA A 69 -11.20 11.24 11.88
CA ALA A 69 -10.36 12.21 11.20
C ALA A 69 -11.13 12.86 10.03
N ASP A 70 -11.35 14.18 10.13
CA ASP A 70 -11.98 14.95 9.05
C ASP A 70 -11.01 15.11 7.87
N MET A 71 -11.55 14.93 6.67
CA MET A 71 -10.83 15.03 5.40
C MET A 71 -11.29 16.27 4.63
N GLU A 72 -10.52 16.65 3.61
CA GLU A 72 -10.94 17.70 2.69
C GLU A 72 -12.28 17.33 2.03
N GLY A 73 -13.17 18.30 1.88
CA GLY A 73 -14.52 18.09 1.31
C GLY A 73 -15.57 17.63 2.30
N GLY A 74 -15.22 17.48 3.59
CA GLY A 74 -16.18 17.08 4.63
C GLY A 74 -16.29 15.56 4.83
N ASP A 75 -15.56 14.78 4.06
CA ASP A 75 -15.45 13.32 4.27
C ASP A 75 -14.85 13.01 5.64
N LYS A 76 -15.15 11.83 6.16
CA LYS A 76 -14.60 11.36 7.44
C LYS A 76 -13.95 10.01 7.28
N LEU A 77 -12.85 9.82 7.97
CA LEU A 77 -12.11 8.56 8.00
C LEU A 77 -11.92 8.11 9.44
N TYR A 78 -12.19 6.83 9.71
CA TYR A 78 -11.92 6.23 11.03
C TYR A 78 -11.65 4.74 10.92
N ILE A 79 -11.13 4.15 12.00
CA ILE A 79 -10.87 2.72 12.12
C ILE A 79 -11.85 2.11 13.12
N ILE A 80 -12.41 0.95 12.76
CA ILE A 80 -13.10 0.04 13.68
C ILE A 80 -12.20 -1.15 13.93
N VAL A 81 -11.79 -1.36 15.17
CA VAL A 81 -10.98 -2.50 15.58
C VAL A 81 -11.92 -3.69 15.88
N ASP A 82 -11.84 -4.73 15.06
CA ASP A 82 -12.71 -5.90 15.21
C ASP A 82 -12.09 -6.98 16.11
N GLU A 83 -10.80 -7.28 15.90
CA GLU A 83 -10.08 -8.27 16.74
C GLU A 83 -8.71 -7.70 17.13
N LEU A 84 -8.44 -7.72 18.42
CA LEU A 84 -7.18 -7.28 19.00
C LEU A 84 -6.81 -8.21 20.16
N GLU A 85 -5.86 -9.08 19.92
CA GLU A 85 -5.24 -9.95 20.92
C GLU A 85 -3.73 -9.90 20.72
N ARG A 86 -2.97 -9.86 21.83
CA ARG A 86 -1.51 -9.89 21.75
C ARG A 86 -1.00 -11.17 21.09
N GLU A 87 0.08 -11.08 20.36
CA GLU A 87 0.70 -12.18 19.59
C GLU A 87 -0.16 -12.69 18.41
N LYS A 88 -1.29 -12.03 18.11
CA LYS A 88 -2.14 -12.35 16.96
C LYS A 88 -2.18 -11.20 15.96
N PRO A 89 -2.55 -11.46 14.69
CA PRO A 89 -2.82 -10.41 13.73
C PRO A 89 -3.92 -9.47 14.20
N ILE A 90 -3.76 -8.18 13.96
CA ILE A 90 -4.74 -7.14 14.30
C ILE A 90 -5.72 -7.00 13.14
N LYS A 91 -7.00 -7.28 13.37
CA LYS A 91 -8.05 -7.19 12.35
C LYS A 91 -8.89 -5.95 12.56
N PHE A 92 -9.06 -5.16 11.51
CA PHE A 92 -9.79 -3.91 11.58
C PHE A 92 -10.42 -3.53 10.24
N ARG A 93 -11.36 -2.60 10.30
CA ARG A 93 -11.98 -1.98 9.15
C ARG A 93 -11.59 -0.51 9.07
N LEU A 94 -11.16 -0.10 7.90
CA LEU A 94 -10.97 1.31 7.57
C LEU A 94 -12.28 1.82 6.95
N VAL A 95 -12.91 2.79 7.59
CA VAL A 95 -14.24 3.28 7.23
C VAL A 95 -14.12 4.68 6.66
N TRP A 96 -14.61 4.86 5.44
CA TRP A 96 -14.71 6.14 4.76
C TRP A 96 -16.16 6.58 4.70
N CYS A 97 -16.50 7.65 5.40
CA CYS A 97 -17.80 8.30 5.31
C CYS A 97 -17.74 9.45 4.31
N ARG A 98 -18.55 9.35 3.27
CA ARG A 98 -18.58 10.32 2.17
C ARG A 98 -19.59 11.41 2.46
N ALA A 99 -19.16 12.65 2.32
CA ALA A 99 -20.01 13.84 2.44
C ALA A 99 -20.55 14.33 1.09
N ASP A 100 -20.01 13.80 -0.02
CA ASP A 100 -20.39 14.15 -1.37
C ASP A 100 -21.78 13.62 -1.76
N ALA A 101 -22.17 13.83 -3.00
CA ALA A 101 -23.48 13.48 -3.52
C ALA A 101 -23.89 12.02 -3.25
N MET A 102 -25.09 11.84 -2.69
CA MET A 102 -25.68 10.54 -2.44
C MET A 102 -26.08 9.86 -3.75
N PRO A 103 -25.91 8.53 -3.87
CA PRO A 103 -26.36 7.80 -5.05
C PRO A 103 -27.87 7.77 -5.15
N PHE A 104 -28.36 7.62 -6.37
CA PHE A 104 -29.76 7.31 -6.62
C PHE A 104 -30.08 5.84 -6.36
N ILE A 105 -31.32 5.57 -5.96
CA ILE A 105 -31.88 4.23 -5.94
C ILE A 105 -32.66 4.03 -7.24
N GLU A 106 -32.42 2.93 -7.92
CA GLU A 106 -33.20 2.52 -9.09
C GLU A 106 -34.18 1.41 -8.70
N THR A 107 -35.46 1.62 -9.03
CA THR A 107 -36.51 0.62 -8.86
C THR A 107 -37.39 0.61 -10.10
N ASN A 108 -37.41 -0.50 -10.83
CA ASN A 108 -38.24 -0.70 -12.03
C ASN A 108 -38.08 0.42 -13.09
N GLY A 109 -36.85 0.89 -13.31
CA GLY A 109 -36.56 1.94 -14.29
C GLY A 109 -36.78 3.37 -13.77
N GLN A 110 -37.18 3.54 -12.50
CA GLN A 110 -37.35 4.86 -11.86
C GLN A 110 -36.19 5.16 -10.92
N LEU A 111 -35.66 6.37 -10.98
CA LEU A 111 -34.61 6.87 -10.10
C LEU A 111 -35.22 7.68 -8.98
N SER A 112 -34.84 7.42 -7.74
CA SER A 112 -35.22 8.16 -6.54
C SER A 112 -33.97 8.52 -5.74
N LEU A 113 -34.01 9.60 -5.00
CA LEU A 113 -32.93 9.95 -4.07
C LEU A 113 -32.95 8.97 -2.90
N ILE A 114 -31.77 8.49 -2.49
CA ILE A 114 -31.65 7.64 -1.29
C ILE A 114 -32.16 8.37 -0.05
N THR A 115 -32.02 9.68 0.00
CA THR A 115 -32.51 10.58 1.07
C THR A 115 -33.99 10.53 1.26
N ASP A 116 -34.78 10.20 0.22
CA ASP A 116 -36.24 10.09 0.31
C ASP A 116 -36.71 8.90 1.16
N TYR A 117 -35.80 7.94 1.41
CA TYR A 117 -36.08 6.73 2.18
C TYR A 117 -35.47 6.72 3.58
N LEU A 118 -34.67 7.73 3.91
CA LEU A 118 -33.92 7.81 5.16
C LEU A 118 -34.25 9.14 5.87
N ASN A 119 -34.76 9.03 7.09
CA ASN A 119 -35.36 10.15 7.84
C ASN A 119 -34.37 10.91 8.74
N THR A 120 -33.07 10.70 8.61
CA THR A 120 -32.07 11.29 9.52
C THR A 120 -30.81 11.70 8.76
N ASP A 121 -30.04 12.59 9.36
CA ASP A 121 -28.68 12.90 8.91
C ASP A 121 -27.82 11.63 8.93
N PHE A 122 -27.55 11.09 7.75
CA PHE A 122 -26.68 9.93 7.58
C PHE A 122 -25.61 10.23 6.52
N THR A 123 -24.51 9.50 6.60
CA THR A 123 -23.48 9.51 5.59
C THR A 123 -23.30 8.09 5.05
N LEU A 124 -22.98 7.96 3.77
CA LEU A 124 -22.62 6.65 3.23
C LEU A 124 -21.24 6.26 3.70
N ALA A 125 -21.15 5.09 4.31
CA ALA A 125 -19.90 4.54 4.78
C ALA A 125 -19.46 3.38 3.89
N GLU A 126 -18.24 3.47 3.39
CA GLU A 126 -17.56 2.41 2.66
C GLU A 126 -16.51 1.76 3.55
N VAL A 127 -16.46 0.45 3.54
CA VAL A 127 -15.60 -0.34 4.42
C VAL A 127 -14.51 -1.04 3.63
N THR A 128 -13.28 -0.96 4.13
CA THR A 128 -12.12 -1.70 3.62
C THR A 128 -11.56 -2.56 4.74
N HIS A 129 -11.53 -3.90 4.54
CA HIS A 129 -11.00 -4.85 5.51
C HIS A 129 -9.47 -4.88 5.49
N CYS A 130 -8.86 -4.80 6.66
CA CYS A 130 -7.42 -4.76 6.82
C CYS A 130 -6.95 -5.69 7.95
N VAL A 131 -5.77 -6.27 7.78
CA VAL A 131 -5.10 -7.07 8.81
C VAL A 131 -3.65 -6.63 8.91
N ILE A 132 -3.18 -6.26 10.09
CA ILE A 132 -1.76 -6.01 10.35
C ILE A 132 -1.16 -7.26 11.01
N PHE A 133 0.03 -7.64 10.55
CA PHE A 133 0.88 -8.67 11.12
C PHE A 133 2.03 -7.98 11.86
N PRO A 134 1.91 -7.73 13.19
CA PRO A 134 2.83 -6.87 13.93
C PRO A 134 4.27 -7.36 13.94
N GLU A 135 4.50 -8.68 13.88
CA GLU A 135 5.83 -9.29 13.86
C GLU A 135 6.65 -8.87 12.63
N SER A 136 5.99 -8.82 11.48
CA SER A 136 6.66 -8.53 10.19
C SER A 136 6.51 -7.07 9.75
N GLY A 137 5.60 -6.31 10.37
CA GLY A 137 5.23 -4.98 9.88
C GLY A 137 4.53 -4.99 8.53
N ILE A 138 3.84 -6.10 8.20
CA ILE A 138 3.09 -6.24 6.96
C ILE A 138 1.61 -5.99 7.24
N MET A 139 0.93 -5.34 6.30
CA MET A 139 -0.52 -5.16 6.30
C MET A 139 -1.11 -5.75 5.03
N GLY A 140 -2.08 -6.66 5.18
CA GLY A 140 -2.96 -7.09 4.11
C GLY A 140 -4.24 -6.25 4.09
N ALA A 141 -4.72 -5.85 2.93
CA ALA A 141 -5.94 -5.05 2.81
C ALA A 141 -6.75 -5.37 1.56
N GLU A 142 -8.06 -5.37 1.71
CA GLU A 142 -9.01 -5.44 0.61
C GLU A 142 -8.86 -4.23 -0.32
N PHE A 143 -8.97 -4.45 -1.63
CA PHE A 143 -9.15 -3.37 -2.59
C PHE A 143 -10.65 -3.10 -2.76
N ASN A 144 -11.15 -2.10 -2.04
CA ASN A 144 -12.49 -1.57 -2.25
C ASN A 144 -12.39 -0.33 -3.15
N PHE A 145 -13.03 -0.40 -4.35
CA PHE A 145 -13.00 0.71 -5.31
C PHE A 145 -13.61 1.99 -4.76
N ASN A 146 -14.70 1.87 -4.00
CA ASN A 146 -15.45 2.99 -3.45
C ASN A 146 -14.97 3.38 -2.03
N GLY A 147 -14.22 2.51 -1.35
CA GLY A 147 -13.77 2.71 0.01
C GLY A 147 -12.41 3.39 0.13
N ALA A 148 -11.99 3.59 1.35
CA ALA A 148 -10.66 4.08 1.65
C ALA A 148 -9.59 3.15 1.08
N ARG A 149 -8.59 3.71 0.42
CA ARG A 149 -7.39 2.97 0.06
C ARG A 149 -6.63 2.60 1.32
N ALA A 150 -6.03 1.41 1.36
CA ALA A 150 -5.20 0.98 2.49
C ALA A 150 -4.14 2.03 2.89
N THR A 151 -3.59 2.74 1.90
CA THR A 151 -2.61 3.81 2.11
C THR A 151 -3.15 5.02 2.88
N ALA A 152 -4.47 5.16 3.06
CA ALA A 152 -5.05 6.22 3.87
C ALA A 152 -4.66 6.12 5.36
N ILE A 153 -4.24 4.93 5.81
CA ILE A 153 -3.70 4.70 7.16
C ILE A 153 -2.51 5.63 7.46
N ARG A 154 -1.71 6.01 6.43
CA ARG A 154 -0.58 6.94 6.56
C ARG A 154 -1.01 8.32 7.05
N TRP A 155 -2.18 8.74 6.61
CA TRP A 155 -2.74 10.02 6.96
C TRP A 155 -3.53 9.95 8.26
N TYR A 156 -4.22 8.84 8.51
CA TYR A 156 -5.10 8.66 9.65
C TYR A 156 -4.35 8.50 10.98
N LEU A 157 -3.43 7.54 11.07
CA LEU A 157 -2.79 7.19 12.34
C LEU A 157 -2.04 8.36 13.00
N PRO A 158 -1.22 9.17 12.29
CA PRO A 158 -0.55 10.30 12.93
C PRO A 158 -1.48 11.41 13.44
N ARG A 159 -2.72 11.47 12.92
CA ARG A 159 -3.72 12.45 13.36
C ARG A 159 -4.44 12.04 14.63
N VAL A 160 -4.69 10.75 14.78
CA VAL A 160 -5.44 10.23 15.94
C VAL A 160 -4.54 9.73 17.05
N TYR A 161 -3.29 9.41 16.76
CA TYR A 161 -2.31 8.92 17.74
C TYR A 161 -1.02 9.74 17.69
N ASN A 162 -0.89 10.67 18.60
CA ASN A 162 0.15 11.72 18.62
C ASN A 162 1.56 11.24 18.99
N LYS A 163 1.76 9.94 19.22
CA LYS A 163 3.09 9.38 19.55
C LYS A 163 3.88 8.97 18.31
N ILE A 164 3.28 9.00 17.13
CA ILE A 164 3.93 8.78 15.84
C ILE A 164 3.75 9.99 14.94
N ASP A 165 4.74 10.31 14.13
CA ASP A 165 4.71 11.48 13.27
C ASP A 165 4.38 11.15 11.83
N TYR A 166 4.72 9.92 11.40
CA TYR A 166 4.51 9.47 10.04
C TYR A 166 4.34 7.95 9.97
N VAL A 167 3.56 7.48 9.01
CA VAL A 167 3.41 6.06 8.68
C VAL A 167 3.79 5.84 7.23
N SER A 168 4.81 5.02 7.00
CA SER A 168 5.12 4.52 5.67
C SER A 168 4.24 3.31 5.40
N CYS A 169 3.50 3.33 4.30
CA CYS A 169 2.67 2.22 3.84
C CYS A 169 2.90 2.06 2.34
N LYS A 170 3.62 1.03 1.93
CA LYS A 170 4.09 0.83 0.56
C LYS A 170 3.66 -0.52 0.04
N ASP A 171 3.31 -0.57 -1.24
CA ASP A 171 3.00 -1.84 -1.89
C ASP A 171 4.15 -2.83 -1.70
N ARG A 172 3.85 -4.00 -1.16
CA ARG A 172 4.80 -5.11 -1.12
C ARG A 172 4.89 -5.73 -2.50
N LEU A 173 6.11 -5.94 -2.96
CA LEU A 173 6.36 -6.55 -4.27
C LEU A 173 6.39 -8.07 -4.15
N ASN A 174 5.96 -8.75 -5.21
CA ASN A 174 5.99 -10.19 -5.30
C ASN A 174 7.42 -10.72 -5.59
N GLY A 175 8.26 -9.90 -6.23
CA GLY A 175 9.58 -10.30 -6.70
C GLY A 175 9.58 -11.17 -7.96
N ASP A 176 8.41 -11.57 -8.47
CA ASP A 176 8.31 -12.41 -9.66
C ASP A 176 8.79 -11.71 -10.94
N ALA A 177 8.68 -10.38 -10.98
CA ALA A 177 9.24 -9.60 -12.08
C ALA A 177 10.77 -9.69 -12.12
N ILE A 178 11.41 -9.64 -10.96
CA ILE A 178 12.87 -9.78 -10.84
C ILE A 178 13.30 -11.20 -11.18
N LYS A 179 12.58 -12.22 -10.71
CA LYS A 179 12.85 -13.64 -11.02
C LYS A 179 12.72 -13.97 -12.51
N LYS A 180 11.96 -13.19 -13.27
CA LYS A 180 11.85 -13.33 -14.74
C LYS A 180 13.07 -12.79 -15.49
N LEU A 181 13.91 -12.00 -14.82
CA LEU A 181 15.15 -11.54 -15.43
C LEU A 181 16.15 -12.69 -15.46
N ALA A 182 16.63 -13.01 -16.65
CA ALA A 182 17.56 -14.12 -16.82
C ALA A 182 18.97 -13.71 -16.39
N GLU A 183 19.58 -14.53 -15.53
CA GLU A 183 20.98 -14.34 -15.15
C GLU A 183 21.91 -14.47 -16.36
N GLY A 184 22.90 -13.59 -16.43
CA GLY A 184 23.87 -13.57 -17.53
C GLY A 184 23.36 -12.97 -18.83
N GLU A 185 22.09 -12.62 -18.96
CA GLU A 185 21.59 -11.87 -20.10
C GLU A 185 21.90 -10.38 -19.98
N THR A 186 22.17 -9.76 -21.13
CA THR A 186 22.43 -8.31 -21.19
C THR A 186 21.14 -7.50 -21.27
N PHE A 187 21.17 -6.30 -20.71
CA PHE A 187 20.05 -5.36 -20.73
C PHE A 187 20.02 -4.57 -22.05
N SER A 188 18.83 -4.32 -22.53
CA SER A 188 18.55 -3.42 -23.66
C SER A 188 18.01 -2.07 -23.21
N LEU A 189 17.36 -2.04 -22.04
CA LEU A 189 16.88 -0.87 -21.34
C LEU A 189 17.08 -1.03 -19.84
N PHE A 190 17.53 0.03 -19.21
CA PHE A 190 17.51 0.23 -17.76
C PHE A 190 17.10 1.67 -17.53
N LYS A 191 15.97 1.86 -16.86
CA LYS A 191 15.43 3.18 -16.56
C LYS A 191 15.07 3.25 -15.07
N LEU A 192 15.71 4.15 -14.37
CA LEU A 192 15.50 4.40 -12.96
C LEU A 192 15.15 5.87 -12.75
N VAL A 193 13.98 6.14 -12.20
CA VAL A 193 13.54 7.48 -11.80
C VAL A 193 13.53 7.55 -10.29
N VAL A 194 14.29 8.49 -9.73
CA VAL A 194 14.45 8.63 -8.29
C VAL A 194 14.20 10.06 -7.83
N GLN A 195 13.73 10.19 -6.60
CA GLN A 195 13.65 11.48 -5.93
C GLN A 195 15.06 11.93 -5.55
N ASN A 196 15.32 13.22 -5.73
CA ASN A 196 16.60 13.82 -5.34
C ASN A 196 16.69 13.86 -3.80
N SER A 197 17.57 13.01 -3.24
CA SER A 197 17.92 13.01 -1.82
C SER A 197 19.40 12.65 -1.68
N GLU A 198 20.05 13.21 -0.66
CA GLU A 198 21.46 12.90 -0.38
C GLU A 198 21.66 11.41 -0.08
N GLU A 199 20.71 10.76 0.63
CA GLU A 199 20.76 9.35 0.94
C GLU A 199 20.71 8.49 -0.33
N MET A 200 19.78 8.80 -1.23
CA MET A 200 19.62 8.06 -2.50
C MET A 200 20.83 8.24 -3.41
N LEU A 201 21.37 9.45 -3.49
CA LEU A 201 22.58 9.72 -4.26
C LEU A 201 23.78 8.96 -3.71
N ALA A 202 23.93 8.91 -2.38
CA ALA A 202 24.99 8.16 -1.72
C ALA A 202 24.86 6.65 -1.98
N GLU A 203 23.66 6.09 -1.94
CA GLU A 203 23.42 4.67 -2.26
C GLU A 203 23.74 4.35 -3.72
N LEU A 204 23.28 5.17 -4.66
CA LEU A 204 23.61 4.99 -6.07
C LEU A 204 25.11 5.07 -6.34
N ALA A 205 25.80 6.00 -5.67
CA ALA A 205 27.25 6.17 -5.82
C ALA A 205 28.04 4.93 -5.35
N LYS A 206 27.54 4.18 -4.37
CA LYS A 206 28.16 2.93 -3.90
C LYS A 206 28.05 1.77 -4.92
N LYS A 207 27.02 1.76 -5.77
CA LYS A 207 26.71 0.61 -6.62
C LYS A 207 27.60 0.52 -7.88
N LYS A 208 27.71 1.59 -8.67
CA LYS A 208 28.64 1.63 -9.85
C LYS A 208 28.99 3.06 -10.29
N SER A 209 30.10 3.18 -11.00
CA SER A 209 30.61 4.45 -11.56
C SER A 209 29.60 5.23 -12.42
N VAL A 210 28.70 4.54 -13.11
CA VAL A 210 27.62 5.16 -13.91
C VAL A 210 26.71 6.05 -13.04
N PHE A 211 26.47 5.64 -11.81
CA PHE A 211 25.66 6.42 -10.87
C PHE A 211 26.44 7.53 -10.18
N CYS A 212 27.76 7.35 -9.99
CA CYS A 212 28.62 8.40 -9.46
C CYS A 212 28.64 9.64 -10.35
N ILE A 213 28.63 9.45 -11.69
CA ILE A 213 28.57 10.55 -12.65
C ILE A 213 27.22 11.30 -12.54
N ALA A 214 26.13 10.58 -12.37
CA ALA A 214 24.81 11.19 -12.18
C ALA A 214 24.69 11.90 -10.82
N ALA A 215 25.29 11.38 -9.76
CA ALA A 215 25.25 11.94 -8.42
C ALA A 215 26.11 13.19 -8.24
N GLY A 216 27.21 13.31 -8.99
CA GLY A 216 28.22 14.37 -8.80
C GLY A 216 27.81 15.76 -9.30
N GLY A 217 26.62 15.95 -9.86
CA GLY A 217 26.24 17.22 -10.46
C GLY A 217 24.74 17.55 -10.45
N VAL A 218 23.95 16.91 -9.59
CA VAL A 218 22.51 17.19 -9.51
C VAL A 218 22.29 18.48 -8.71
N PRO A 219 21.70 19.55 -9.30
CA PRO A 219 21.36 20.77 -8.58
C PRO A 219 20.35 20.48 -7.46
N ALA A 220 20.44 21.22 -6.36
CA ALA A 220 19.53 21.08 -5.21
C ALA A 220 18.05 21.39 -5.56
N GLU A 221 17.84 22.18 -6.63
CA GLU A 221 16.52 22.59 -7.09
C GLU A 221 15.78 21.52 -7.91
N VAL A 222 16.43 20.37 -8.18
CA VAL A 222 15.82 19.27 -8.93
C VAL A 222 15.12 18.31 -7.98
N ASP A 223 13.81 18.13 -8.12
CA ASP A 223 13.02 17.21 -7.27
C ASP A 223 13.27 15.73 -7.60
N THR A 224 13.41 15.43 -8.89
CA THR A 224 13.62 14.06 -9.38
C THR A 224 14.62 14.04 -10.52
N TYR A 225 15.31 12.93 -10.69
CA TYR A 225 16.13 12.70 -11.88
C TYR A 225 15.93 11.29 -12.44
N GLU A 226 16.13 11.18 -13.74
CA GLU A 226 15.98 9.94 -14.49
C GLU A 226 17.35 9.48 -15.01
N ILE A 227 17.70 8.23 -14.75
CA ILE A 227 18.84 7.54 -15.31
C ILE A 227 18.33 6.56 -16.35
N THR A 228 18.61 6.81 -17.62
CA THR A 228 18.18 5.93 -18.70
C THR A 228 19.37 5.44 -19.48
N LEU A 229 19.61 4.13 -19.42
CA LEU A 229 20.60 3.43 -20.24
C LEU A 229 19.87 2.66 -21.34
N LYS A 230 20.22 2.91 -22.58
CA LYS A 230 19.65 2.22 -23.73
C LYS A 230 20.75 1.59 -24.55
N ARG A 231 20.49 0.36 -25.01
CA ARG A 231 21.36 -0.32 -25.95
C ARG A 231 21.60 0.52 -27.20
N ARG A 232 22.85 0.62 -27.62
CA ARG A 232 23.21 1.26 -28.89
C ARG A 232 22.68 0.44 -30.07
N LYS A 233 21.96 1.07 -31.02
CA LYS A 233 21.53 0.41 -32.26
C LYS A 233 22.72 0.22 -33.20
N THR A 234 23.48 -0.83 -32.98
CA THR A 234 24.58 -1.24 -33.87
C THR A 234 24.28 -2.60 -34.45
N LYS A 235 24.92 -2.99 -35.57
CA LYS A 235 24.76 -4.32 -36.19
C LYS A 235 25.12 -5.49 -35.28
N ARG A 236 25.89 -5.27 -34.20
CA ARG A 236 26.18 -6.26 -33.15
C ARG A 236 25.16 -6.11 -32.03
N LYS A 237 24.32 -7.11 -31.87
CA LYS A 237 23.22 -7.17 -30.88
C LYS A 237 23.73 -7.42 -29.44
N ARG A 238 24.67 -6.66 -28.93
CA ARG A 238 25.08 -6.75 -27.54
C ARG A 238 24.36 -5.71 -26.71
N GLY A 239 23.74 -6.14 -25.62
CA GLY A 239 23.24 -5.27 -24.56
C GLY A 239 24.38 -4.74 -23.69
N PHE A 240 24.06 -4.33 -22.50
CA PHE A 240 25.01 -3.91 -21.46
C PHE A 240 24.72 -4.68 -20.17
N ASP A 241 25.73 -4.79 -19.30
CA ASP A 241 25.57 -5.41 -18.00
C ASP A 241 24.72 -4.52 -17.08
N SER A 242 23.87 -5.13 -16.26
CA SER A 242 23.08 -4.38 -15.31
C SER A 242 23.94 -3.50 -14.41
N PRO A 243 23.59 -2.23 -14.20
CA PRO A 243 24.22 -1.38 -13.19
C PRO A 243 24.00 -1.87 -11.76
N ILE A 244 22.88 -2.57 -11.52
CA ILE A 244 22.55 -3.23 -10.27
C ILE A 244 22.45 -4.73 -10.56
N PRO A 245 23.23 -5.60 -9.91
CA PRO A 245 23.13 -7.05 -10.06
C PRO A 245 21.69 -7.53 -9.82
N ILE A 246 21.26 -8.58 -10.57
CA ILE A 246 19.86 -9.06 -10.49
C ILE A 246 19.54 -9.58 -9.10
N ASP A 247 20.47 -10.29 -8.47
CA ASP A 247 20.37 -10.81 -7.11
C ASP A 247 20.29 -9.71 -6.03
N GLU A 248 20.81 -8.51 -6.32
CA GLU A 248 20.72 -7.35 -5.43
C GLU A 248 19.50 -6.43 -5.72
N MET A 249 18.78 -6.63 -6.83
CA MET A 249 17.71 -5.71 -7.26
C MET A 249 16.55 -5.65 -6.27
N GLU A 250 16.17 -6.80 -5.72
CA GLU A 250 15.05 -6.87 -4.78
C GLU A 250 15.36 -6.09 -3.49
N GLU A 251 16.55 -6.31 -2.91
CA GLU A 251 17.01 -5.59 -1.73
C GLU A 251 17.16 -4.10 -2.01
N PHE A 252 17.78 -3.74 -3.15
CA PHE A 252 17.92 -2.35 -3.56
C PHE A 252 16.57 -1.63 -3.67
N ILE A 253 15.57 -2.25 -4.29
CA ILE A 253 14.22 -1.67 -4.39
C ILE A 253 13.60 -1.55 -3.01
N LYS A 254 13.71 -2.58 -2.17
CA LYS A 254 13.14 -2.59 -0.83
C LYS A 254 13.73 -1.47 0.06
N ASP A 255 15.04 -1.33 0.06
CA ASP A 255 15.74 -0.36 0.90
C ASP A 255 15.52 1.08 0.43
N ASN A 256 15.41 1.28 -0.89
CA ASN A 256 15.27 2.59 -1.51
C ASN A 256 13.87 2.91 -2.01
N ARG A 257 12.86 2.15 -1.61
CA ARG A 257 11.48 2.24 -2.12
C ARG A 257 10.86 3.62 -1.97
N ASP A 258 11.28 4.39 -0.96
CA ASP A 258 10.79 5.75 -0.71
C ASP A 258 11.24 6.76 -1.76
N PHE A 259 12.40 6.52 -2.33
CA PHE A 259 13.02 7.42 -3.28
C PHE A 259 12.79 7.01 -4.73
N ILE A 260 12.50 5.72 -5.00
CA ILE A 260 12.29 5.22 -6.36
C ILE A 260 10.86 5.53 -6.81
N LYS A 261 10.72 6.27 -7.91
CA LYS A 261 9.43 6.61 -8.54
C LYS A 261 9.06 5.64 -9.67
N SER A 262 10.06 5.18 -10.43
CA SER A 262 9.90 4.18 -11.51
C SER A 262 11.19 3.39 -11.67
N PHE A 263 11.06 2.09 -11.94
CA PHE A 263 12.18 1.22 -12.25
C PHE A 263 11.77 0.24 -13.35
N GLU A 264 12.20 0.54 -14.56
CA GLU A 264 11.85 -0.22 -15.76
C GLU A 264 13.11 -0.86 -16.35
N VAL A 265 13.00 -2.13 -16.71
CA VAL A 265 14.10 -2.90 -17.31
C VAL A 265 13.61 -3.71 -18.51
N SER A 266 14.50 -3.96 -19.44
CA SER A 266 14.28 -4.91 -20.55
C SER A 266 15.57 -5.63 -20.87
N GLN A 267 15.50 -6.94 -21.12
CA GLN A 267 16.61 -7.79 -21.51
C GLN A 267 16.48 -8.25 -22.97
N GLY A 268 17.60 -8.72 -23.51
CA GLY A 268 17.62 -9.32 -24.85
C GLY A 268 17.51 -8.31 -26.01
N SER A 269 17.06 -8.81 -27.15
CA SER A 269 17.10 -8.05 -28.43
C SER A 269 15.84 -7.24 -28.71
N ILE A 270 14.74 -7.48 -28.03
CA ILE A 270 13.43 -6.90 -28.34
C ILE A 270 13.01 -6.00 -27.19
N MET A 271 12.89 -4.69 -27.45
CA MET A 271 12.37 -3.70 -26.48
C MET A 271 10.88 -3.90 -26.11
N LYS A 272 10.25 -4.97 -26.57
CA LYS A 272 8.81 -5.18 -26.39
C LYS A 272 8.43 -5.65 -24.97
N ASP A 273 9.37 -6.22 -24.23
CA ASP A 273 9.13 -6.76 -22.91
C ASP A 273 9.77 -5.88 -21.83
N CYS A 274 9.35 -4.62 -21.78
CA CYS A 274 9.73 -3.75 -20.70
C CYS A 274 8.98 -4.15 -19.43
N ILE A 275 9.72 -4.50 -18.39
CA ILE A 275 9.19 -4.90 -17.09
C ILE A 275 9.32 -3.71 -16.14
N ASN A 276 8.21 -3.26 -15.59
CA ASN A 276 8.23 -2.31 -14.48
C ASN A 276 8.31 -3.07 -13.16
N LEU A 277 9.46 -3.03 -12.53
CA LEU A 277 9.73 -3.78 -11.29
C LEU A 277 8.89 -3.29 -10.10
N LEU A 278 8.31 -2.08 -10.16
CA LEU A 278 7.46 -1.53 -9.11
C LEU A 278 5.97 -1.87 -9.26
N GLU A 279 5.56 -2.43 -10.40
CA GLU A 279 4.17 -2.82 -10.66
C GLU A 279 3.85 -4.25 -10.26
N ASP A 280 4.87 -5.05 -9.97
CA ASP A 280 4.71 -6.44 -9.52
C ASP A 280 4.29 -6.52 -8.05
N LYS A 281 3.07 -6.05 -7.79
CA LYS A 281 2.51 -6.00 -6.44
C LYS A 281 2.08 -7.38 -5.97
N LEU A 282 2.34 -7.67 -4.72
CA LEU A 282 1.85 -8.88 -4.07
C LEU A 282 0.34 -8.78 -3.87
N VAL A 283 -0.41 -9.59 -4.62
CA VAL A 283 -1.87 -9.57 -4.64
C VAL A 283 -2.46 -10.97 -4.68
N THR A 284 -3.52 -11.21 -3.94
CA THR A 284 -4.39 -12.37 -4.11
C THR A 284 -5.79 -11.95 -4.49
N THR A 285 -6.49 -12.77 -5.25
CA THR A 285 -7.85 -12.49 -5.68
C THR A 285 -8.75 -13.68 -5.39
N LYS A 286 -9.89 -13.43 -4.76
CA LYS A 286 -10.88 -14.45 -4.40
C LYS A 286 -12.28 -14.04 -4.82
N GLU A 287 -13.12 -15.04 -5.04
CA GLU A 287 -14.53 -14.86 -5.32
C GLU A 287 -15.36 -15.06 -4.05
N PHE A 288 -16.25 -14.12 -3.79
CA PHE A 288 -17.23 -14.18 -2.71
C PHE A 288 -18.60 -14.47 -3.27
N VAL A 289 -19.33 -15.38 -2.67
CA VAL A 289 -20.75 -15.51 -2.91
C VAL A 289 -21.44 -14.24 -2.40
N ARG A 290 -22.14 -13.56 -3.29
CA ARG A 290 -22.84 -12.32 -2.96
C ARG A 290 -23.92 -12.60 -1.92
N SER A 291 -23.83 -12.02 -0.74
CA SER A 291 -24.91 -12.08 0.24
C SER A 291 -26.16 -11.37 -0.29
N ILE A 292 -27.34 -11.69 0.23
CA ILE A 292 -28.60 -11.00 -0.07
C ILE A 292 -28.44 -9.51 0.19
N LYS A 293 -27.69 -9.13 1.23
CA LYS A 293 -27.41 -7.73 1.63
C LYS A 293 -26.35 -7.05 0.75
N LYS A 294 -25.79 -7.74 -0.25
CA LYS A 294 -24.73 -7.23 -1.15
C LYS A 294 -23.45 -6.80 -0.43
N THR A 295 -23.23 -7.25 0.80
CA THR A 295 -22.03 -6.98 1.60
C THR A 295 -21.06 -8.15 1.55
N ILE A 296 -19.78 -7.88 1.78
CA ILE A 296 -18.75 -8.89 1.99
C ILE A 296 -18.77 -9.27 3.46
N ASP A 297 -18.66 -10.56 3.72
CA ASP A 297 -18.49 -11.09 5.06
C ASP A 297 -17.08 -10.73 5.57
N SER A 298 -17.02 -9.98 6.68
CA SER A 298 -15.77 -9.49 7.24
C SER A 298 -14.87 -10.63 7.70
N GLN A 299 -15.44 -11.66 8.30
CA GLN A 299 -14.66 -12.81 8.77
C GLN A 299 -13.98 -13.54 7.62
N LYS A 300 -14.70 -13.78 6.51
CA LYS A 300 -14.12 -14.35 5.29
C LYS A 300 -13.04 -13.48 4.67
N ALA A 301 -13.21 -12.16 4.69
CA ALA A 301 -12.18 -11.24 4.21
C ALA A 301 -10.89 -11.37 5.03
N TYR A 302 -11.02 -11.41 6.35
CA TYR A 302 -9.88 -11.60 7.24
C TYR A 302 -9.20 -12.97 7.07
N GLU A 303 -9.98 -14.04 6.96
CA GLU A 303 -9.46 -15.39 6.70
C GLU A 303 -8.61 -15.43 5.43
N ILE A 304 -9.09 -14.86 4.33
CA ILE A 304 -8.34 -14.81 3.06
C ILE A 304 -7.02 -14.06 3.21
N ILE A 305 -7.02 -12.93 3.92
CA ILE A 305 -5.80 -12.14 4.14
C ILE A 305 -4.81 -12.95 4.99
N VAL A 306 -5.28 -13.59 6.07
CA VAL A 306 -4.42 -14.35 6.97
C VAL A 306 -3.88 -15.60 6.28
N ASP A 307 -4.72 -16.40 5.62
CA ASP A 307 -4.31 -17.63 4.94
C ASP A 307 -3.26 -17.37 3.86
N TYR A 308 -3.45 -16.32 3.06
CA TYR A 308 -2.47 -15.98 2.05
C TYR A 308 -1.17 -15.44 2.64
N TYR A 309 -1.24 -14.68 3.74
CA TYR A 309 -0.07 -14.24 4.47
C TYR A 309 0.76 -15.43 4.98
N GLU A 310 0.13 -16.36 5.70
CA GLU A 310 0.82 -17.52 6.27
C GLU A 310 1.38 -18.47 5.19
N GLY A 311 0.68 -18.63 4.07
CA GLY A 311 1.09 -19.52 2.99
C GLY A 311 2.11 -18.93 1.99
N THR A 312 2.21 -17.60 1.87
CA THR A 312 2.96 -16.99 0.77
C THR A 312 3.80 -15.78 1.17
N VAL A 313 3.31 -14.96 2.12
CA VAL A 313 3.87 -13.63 2.38
C VAL A 313 4.82 -13.62 3.56
N LYS A 314 4.55 -14.47 4.54
CA LYS A 314 5.32 -14.56 5.78
C LYS A 314 6.80 -14.81 5.48
N PRO A 315 7.72 -13.97 5.97
CA PRO A 315 9.15 -14.23 5.84
C PRO A 315 9.50 -15.55 6.53
N ASN A 316 10.32 -16.37 5.87
CA ASN A 316 10.88 -17.59 6.45
C ASN A 316 11.81 -17.28 7.63
#